data_ddbd1f6e594524ae1bc03c107068b14c
#
_entry.id   ddbd1f6e594524ae1bc03c107068b14c
#
_cell.length_a   1.000
_cell.length_b   1.000
_cell.length_c   1.000
_cell.angle_alpha   90.00
_cell.angle_beta   90.00
_cell.angle_gamma   90.00
#
_symmetry.space_group_name_H-M   'P 1'
#
loop_
_entity.id
_entity.type
_entity.pdbx_description
1 polymer ?
#
loop_
_entity_poly.entity_id
_entity_poly.type
_entity_poly.pdbx_seq_one_letter_code
_entity_poly.pdbx_strand_id
1 'polypeptide(L)'
;SAVKMALGTAPAPFFRFPGLGHTQTALGYLASRNISMFSVDVDSNDFKSSGPDQVINNVMTKLDKQGKGIILMHDLQKHTAVALPALLRRLKAGGYKVVQMKAKQQLETLPEYDAMLVKDQKVPAVASRPISSVVQTVSQ
;
A
#
# COMPACT_ATOMS: atom_id res chain seq x y z
N SER A 1 -2.65 11.01 12.19
CA SER A 1 -3.66 12.09 12.26
C SER A 1 -4.19 12.47 10.88
N ALA A 2 -3.37 12.98 9.93
CA ALA A 2 -3.84 13.41 8.60
C ALA A 2 -4.58 12.30 7.82
N VAL A 3 -4.04 11.08 7.82
CA VAL A 3 -4.68 9.92 7.17
C VAL A 3 -6.03 9.59 7.81
N LYS A 4 -6.12 9.64 9.14
CA LYS A 4 -7.39 9.44 9.86
C LYS A 4 -8.43 10.49 9.48
N MET A 5 -8.01 11.76 9.38
CA MET A 5 -8.90 12.84 8.95
C MET A 5 -9.41 12.62 7.52
N ALA A 6 -8.53 12.24 6.59
CA ALA A 6 -8.87 12.00 5.20
C ALA A 6 -9.76 10.77 4.99
N LEU A 7 -9.59 9.72 5.79
CA LEU A 7 -10.35 8.47 5.69
C LEU A 7 -11.63 8.45 6.54
N GLY A 8 -11.74 9.33 7.54
CA GLY A 8 -12.81 9.29 8.56
C GLY A 8 -12.67 8.14 9.56
N THR A 9 -11.63 7.33 9.45
CA THR A 9 -11.33 6.20 10.34
C THR A 9 -9.83 6.06 10.55
N ALA A 10 -9.42 5.41 11.65
CA ALA A 10 -8.01 5.16 11.90
C ALA A 10 -7.39 4.30 10.80
N PRO A 11 -6.19 4.63 10.30
CA PRO A 11 -5.47 3.78 9.36
C PRO A 11 -5.04 2.48 10.04
N ALA A 12 -4.81 1.45 9.23
CA ALA A 12 -4.15 0.25 9.72
C ALA A 12 -2.74 0.59 10.22
N PRO A 13 -2.25 -0.05 11.31
CA PRO A 13 -0.92 0.20 11.86
C PRO A 13 0.17 -0.48 11.02
N PHE A 14 0.17 -0.22 9.72
CA PHE A 14 1.12 -0.75 8.75
C PHE A 14 1.89 0.40 8.12
N PHE A 15 3.19 0.24 8.03
CA PHE A 15 4.07 1.25 7.46
C PHE A 15 5.11 0.63 6.54
N ARG A 16 5.43 1.33 5.48
CA ARG A 16 6.54 1.01 4.59
C ARG A 16 7.36 2.28 4.37
N PHE A 17 8.66 2.19 4.58
CA PHE A 17 9.56 3.32 4.34
C PHE A 17 9.66 3.62 2.84
N PRO A 18 9.52 4.90 2.45
CA PRO A 18 9.84 5.33 1.08
C PRO A 18 11.28 4.93 0.73
N GLY A 19 11.47 4.41 -0.50
CA GLY A 19 12.77 3.92 -0.93
C GLY A 19 13.30 2.69 -0.16
N LEU A 20 12.50 2.09 0.72
CA LEU A 20 12.79 0.89 1.52
C LEU A 20 13.92 1.07 2.57
N GLY A 21 14.62 2.20 2.57
CA GLY A 21 15.67 2.50 3.55
C GLY A 21 15.09 2.92 4.91
N HIS A 22 15.70 2.44 6.00
CA HIS A 22 15.28 2.79 7.35
C HIS A 22 16.45 2.80 8.33
N THR A 23 16.27 3.47 9.46
CA THR A 23 17.22 3.48 10.59
C THR A 23 16.68 2.68 11.76
N GLN A 24 17.56 2.21 12.63
CA GLN A 24 17.17 1.52 13.88
C GLN A 24 16.29 2.41 14.78
N THR A 25 16.60 3.71 14.83
CA THR A 25 15.80 4.68 15.59
C THR A 25 14.37 4.75 15.06
N ALA A 26 14.19 4.79 13.73
CA ALA A 26 12.86 4.82 13.12
C ALA A 26 12.09 3.50 13.37
N LEU A 27 12.76 2.35 13.30
CA LEU A 27 12.16 1.07 13.64
C LEU A 27 11.74 1.01 15.12
N GLY A 28 12.58 1.47 16.04
CA GLY A 28 12.25 1.56 17.46
C GLY A 28 11.04 2.44 17.73
N TYR A 29 10.93 3.57 17.03
CA TYR A 29 9.76 4.44 17.12
C TYR A 29 8.48 3.75 16.61
N LEU A 30 8.52 3.09 15.44
CA LEU A 30 7.35 2.35 14.95
C LEU A 30 6.93 1.23 15.90
N ALA A 31 7.91 0.50 16.45
CA ALA A 31 7.64 -0.57 17.43
C ALA A 31 6.98 -0.02 18.70
N SER A 32 7.45 1.11 19.25
CA SER A 32 6.85 1.76 20.43
C SER A 32 5.41 2.21 20.20
N ARG A 33 5.02 2.38 18.94
CA ARG A 33 3.67 2.77 18.52
C ARG A 33 2.83 1.59 18.04
N ASN A 34 3.28 0.35 18.19
CA ASN A 34 2.64 -0.85 17.64
C ASN A 34 2.35 -0.76 16.12
N ILE A 35 3.24 -0.10 15.38
CA ILE A 35 3.15 0.01 13.92
C ILE A 35 4.07 -1.04 13.31
N SER A 36 3.52 -1.96 12.54
CA SER A 36 4.29 -2.98 11.83
C SER A 36 4.93 -2.40 10.57
N MET A 37 6.24 -2.55 10.47
CA MET A 37 6.97 -2.20 9.25
C MET A 37 6.97 -3.37 8.27
N PHE A 38 6.66 -3.07 7.02
CA PHE A 38 6.73 -4.03 5.92
C PHE A 38 7.77 -3.61 4.90
N SER A 39 8.49 -4.59 4.41
CA SER A 39 9.33 -4.47 3.23
C SER A 39 8.64 -5.18 2.05
N VAL A 40 9.39 -5.53 1.03
CA VAL A 40 8.90 -6.21 -0.15
C VAL A 40 9.76 -7.43 -0.46
N ASP A 41 9.15 -8.45 -1.04
CA ASP A 41 9.84 -9.66 -1.48
C ASP A 41 10.06 -9.64 -3.00
N VAL A 42 9.11 -9.05 -3.72
CA VAL A 42 9.08 -9.02 -5.17
C VAL A 42 8.95 -7.58 -5.65
N ASP A 43 10.05 -6.95 -6.01
CA ASP A 43 10.04 -5.65 -6.68
C ASP A 43 9.73 -5.86 -8.17
N SER A 44 8.63 -5.28 -8.65
CA SER A 44 8.22 -5.31 -10.06
C SER A 44 9.14 -4.52 -10.97
N ASN A 45 9.94 -3.60 -10.42
CA ASN A 45 10.73 -2.62 -11.16
C ASN A 45 9.88 -1.82 -12.17
N ASP A 46 8.62 -1.60 -11.86
CA ASP A 46 7.69 -0.95 -12.77
C ASP A 46 8.12 0.45 -13.17
N PHE A 47 8.74 1.22 -12.28
CA PHE A 47 9.28 2.55 -12.57
C PHE A 47 10.47 2.55 -13.55
N LYS A 48 11.09 1.38 -13.81
CA LYS A 48 12.17 1.18 -14.79
C LYS A 48 11.71 0.38 -16.02
N SER A 49 10.49 -0.15 -15.99
CA SER A 49 9.97 -1.01 -17.04
C SER A 49 9.54 -0.21 -18.26
N SER A 50 9.79 -0.74 -19.45
CA SER A 50 9.41 -0.13 -20.73
C SER A 50 7.95 -0.37 -21.11
N GLY A 51 7.26 -1.30 -20.43
CA GLY A 51 5.87 -1.60 -20.72
C GLY A 51 5.25 -2.63 -19.80
N PRO A 52 3.94 -2.91 -19.97
CA PRO A 52 3.18 -3.78 -19.08
C PRO A 52 3.70 -5.21 -19.04
N ASP A 53 4.11 -5.78 -20.16
CA ASP A 53 4.61 -7.16 -20.21
C ASP A 53 5.89 -7.33 -19.40
N GLN A 54 6.76 -6.32 -19.39
CA GLN A 54 7.99 -6.36 -18.59
C GLN A 54 7.65 -6.35 -17.09
N VAL A 55 6.66 -5.55 -16.66
CA VAL A 55 6.18 -5.54 -15.26
C VAL A 55 5.69 -6.94 -14.87
N ILE A 56 4.84 -7.55 -15.70
CA ILE A 56 4.29 -8.89 -15.45
C ILE A 56 5.42 -9.92 -15.35
N ASN A 57 6.36 -9.91 -16.30
CA ASN A 57 7.46 -10.86 -16.31
C ASN A 57 8.39 -10.70 -15.10
N ASN A 58 8.70 -9.45 -14.71
CA ASN A 58 9.50 -9.18 -13.51
C ASN A 58 8.85 -9.74 -12.25
N VAL A 59 7.54 -9.57 -12.09
CA VAL A 59 6.82 -10.09 -10.95
C VAL A 59 6.77 -11.61 -10.97
N MET A 60 6.30 -12.21 -12.08
CA MET A 60 6.09 -13.65 -12.15
C MET A 60 7.39 -14.43 -12.02
N THR A 61 8.47 -14.01 -12.68
CA THR A 61 9.77 -14.69 -12.59
C THR A 61 10.31 -14.75 -11.17
N LYS A 62 10.12 -13.68 -10.38
CA LYS A 62 10.57 -13.64 -8.99
C LYS A 62 9.63 -14.45 -8.09
N LEU A 63 8.33 -14.29 -8.29
CA LEU A 63 7.32 -14.94 -7.48
C LEU A 63 7.34 -16.47 -7.67
N ASP A 64 7.54 -16.95 -8.90
CA ASP A 64 7.62 -18.39 -9.19
C ASP A 64 8.83 -19.05 -8.51
N LYS A 65 9.92 -18.30 -8.29
CA LYS A 65 11.07 -18.79 -7.52
C LYS A 65 10.82 -18.83 -6.01
N GLN A 66 10.02 -17.88 -5.49
CA GLN A 66 9.81 -17.72 -4.06
C GLN A 66 8.54 -18.42 -3.56
N GLY A 67 7.57 -18.67 -4.45
CA GLY A 67 6.28 -19.27 -4.15
C GLY A 67 5.28 -18.37 -3.44
N LYS A 68 5.74 -17.26 -2.86
CA LYS A 68 4.93 -16.27 -2.13
C LYS A 68 5.69 -14.96 -1.98
N GLY A 69 5.01 -13.89 -1.57
CA GLY A 69 5.69 -12.65 -1.21
C GLY A 69 4.82 -11.40 -1.32
N ILE A 70 5.36 -10.31 -0.84
CA ILE A 70 4.79 -8.96 -0.98
C ILE A 70 5.33 -8.35 -2.26
N ILE A 71 4.43 -8.03 -3.19
CA ILE A 71 4.78 -7.44 -4.48
C ILE A 71 4.73 -5.92 -4.37
N LEU A 72 5.81 -5.24 -4.78
CA LEU A 72 5.88 -3.79 -4.88
C LEU A 72 5.53 -3.34 -6.29
N MET A 73 4.56 -2.45 -6.39
CA MET A 73 4.17 -1.75 -7.63
C MET A 73 3.78 -0.30 -7.29
N HIS A 74 3.77 0.58 -8.29
CA HIS A 74 3.41 1.98 -8.12
C HIS A 74 2.21 2.34 -9.00
N ASP A 75 1.17 2.89 -8.40
CA ASP A 75 -0.08 3.30 -9.05
C ASP A 75 0.08 4.50 -10.00
N LEU A 76 1.15 5.27 -9.83
CA LEU A 76 1.49 6.41 -10.70
C LEU A 76 1.92 5.99 -12.11
N GLN A 77 2.30 4.73 -12.31
CA GLN A 77 2.83 4.24 -13.57
C GLN A 77 1.70 3.72 -14.47
N LYS A 78 1.48 4.36 -15.62
CA LYS A 78 0.45 3.96 -16.57
C LYS A 78 0.58 2.49 -17.00
N HIS A 79 1.80 2.03 -17.28
CA HIS A 79 2.02 0.64 -17.68
C HIS A 79 1.78 -0.36 -16.55
N THR A 80 1.93 0.04 -15.28
CA THR A 80 1.54 -0.78 -14.13
C THR A 80 0.02 -0.96 -14.08
N ALA A 81 -0.74 0.12 -14.26
CA ALA A 81 -2.19 0.04 -14.31
C ALA A 81 -2.68 -0.85 -15.47
N VAL A 82 -2.04 -0.74 -16.65
CA VAL A 82 -2.34 -1.59 -17.81
C VAL A 82 -1.94 -3.06 -17.57
N ALA A 83 -0.83 -3.30 -16.87
CA ALA A 83 -0.37 -4.66 -16.55
C ALA A 83 -1.27 -5.39 -15.55
N LEU A 84 -1.89 -4.66 -14.61
CA LEU A 84 -2.56 -5.24 -13.44
C LEU A 84 -3.61 -6.29 -13.77
N PRO A 85 -4.56 -6.09 -14.71
CA PRO A 85 -5.56 -7.10 -15.04
C PRO A 85 -4.95 -8.42 -15.56
N ALA A 86 -3.92 -8.34 -16.38
CA ALA A 86 -3.23 -9.51 -16.91
C ALA A 86 -2.40 -10.21 -15.84
N LEU A 87 -1.74 -9.44 -14.97
CA LEU A 87 -0.99 -9.98 -13.83
C LEU A 87 -1.93 -10.74 -12.88
N LEU A 88 -3.08 -10.17 -12.52
CA LEU A 88 -4.05 -10.84 -11.66
C LEU A 88 -4.55 -12.16 -12.25
N ARG A 89 -4.82 -12.20 -13.57
CA ARG A 89 -5.17 -13.45 -14.25
C ARG A 89 -4.05 -14.50 -14.18
N ARG A 90 -2.79 -14.09 -14.39
CA ARG A 90 -1.63 -15.01 -14.28
C ARG A 90 -1.44 -15.52 -12.85
N LEU A 91 -1.57 -14.66 -11.85
CA LEU A 91 -1.52 -15.07 -10.45
C LEU A 91 -2.60 -16.10 -10.14
N LYS A 92 -3.84 -15.86 -10.56
CA LYS A 92 -4.96 -16.79 -10.38
C LYS A 92 -4.71 -18.12 -11.10
N ALA A 93 -4.24 -18.10 -12.34
CA ALA A 93 -3.92 -19.30 -13.11
C ALA A 93 -2.76 -20.11 -12.49
N GLY A 94 -1.79 -19.42 -11.87
CA GLY A 94 -0.67 -20.04 -11.13
C GLY A 94 -1.05 -20.53 -9.72
N GLY A 95 -2.33 -20.43 -9.32
CA GLY A 95 -2.80 -20.87 -8.00
C GLY A 95 -2.46 -19.92 -6.85
N TYR A 96 -1.94 -18.72 -7.14
CA TYR A 96 -1.66 -17.72 -6.13
C TYR A 96 -2.95 -17.11 -5.57
N LYS A 97 -2.96 -16.87 -4.28
CA LYS A 97 -4.05 -16.17 -3.58
C LYS A 97 -3.58 -14.77 -3.19
N VAL A 98 -4.26 -13.75 -3.68
CA VAL A 98 -4.09 -12.39 -3.20
C VAL A 98 -4.83 -12.26 -1.88
N VAL A 99 -4.13 -11.84 -0.83
CA VAL A 99 -4.69 -11.73 0.51
C VAL A 99 -4.64 -10.30 1.00
N GLN A 100 -5.70 -9.89 1.71
CA GLN A 100 -5.73 -8.60 2.38
C GLN A 100 -5.14 -8.76 3.80
N MET A 101 -4.16 -7.95 4.13
CA MET A 101 -3.68 -7.83 5.50
C MET A 101 -4.68 -7.02 6.32
N LYS A 102 -5.11 -7.57 7.45
CA LYS A 102 -5.99 -6.89 8.41
C LYS A 102 -5.24 -6.67 9.71
N ALA A 103 -5.36 -5.47 10.24
CA ALA A 103 -4.82 -5.15 11.55
C ALA A 103 -5.66 -5.81 12.66
N LYS A 104 -5.00 -6.31 13.69
CA LYS A 104 -5.67 -6.81 14.90
C LYS A 104 -6.16 -5.67 15.79
N GLN A 105 -5.51 -4.53 15.73
CA GLN A 105 -5.81 -3.34 16.52
C GLN A 105 -5.80 -2.10 15.62
N GLN A 106 -6.53 -1.08 15.99
CA GLN A 106 -6.49 0.22 15.31
C GLN A 106 -5.26 1.01 15.76
N LEU A 107 -4.75 1.86 14.87
CA LEU A 107 -3.70 2.80 15.19
C LEU A 107 -4.27 3.97 15.98
N GLU A 108 -3.74 4.19 17.19
CA GLU A 108 -4.03 5.41 17.94
C GLU A 108 -3.22 6.59 17.38
N THR A 109 -3.91 7.67 17.09
CA THR A 109 -3.28 8.93 16.71
C THR A 109 -2.75 9.66 17.93
N LEU A 110 -1.83 10.61 17.73
CA LEU A 110 -1.27 11.43 18.80
C LEU A 110 -2.13 12.69 18.95
N PRO A 111 -2.67 12.98 20.15
CA PRO A 111 -3.57 14.11 20.37
C PRO A 111 -3.00 15.47 19.96
N GLU A 112 -1.69 15.68 20.16
CA GLU A 112 -1.01 16.90 19.74
C GLU A 112 -1.07 17.12 18.22
N TYR A 113 -0.92 16.07 17.42
CA TYR A 113 -1.03 16.17 15.95
C TYR A 113 -2.49 16.24 15.49
N ASP A 114 -3.41 15.64 16.23
CA ASP A 114 -4.85 15.81 15.95
C ASP A 114 -5.26 17.28 16.15
N ALA A 115 -4.81 17.90 17.23
CA ALA A 115 -5.07 19.31 17.51
C ALA A 115 -4.44 20.26 16.48
N MET A 116 -3.25 19.96 15.99
CA MET A 116 -2.59 20.73 14.93
C MET A 116 -3.39 20.69 13.62
N LEU A 117 -3.89 19.52 13.24
CA LEU A 117 -4.63 19.34 11.99
C LEU A 117 -6.00 19.99 11.98
N VAL A 118 -6.66 20.12 13.13
CA VAL A 118 -7.93 20.88 13.24
C VAL A 118 -7.74 22.33 12.80
N LYS A 119 -6.55 22.89 12.99
CA LYS A 119 -6.18 24.25 12.57
C LYS A 119 -5.75 24.33 11.10
N ASP A 120 -5.37 23.21 10.50
CA ASP A 120 -4.90 23.15 9.11
C ASP A 120 -6.06 22.78 8.16
N GLN A 121 -6.72 23.81 7.63
CA GLN A 121 -7.86 23.65 6.71
C GLN A 121 -7.49 23.07 5.33
N LYS A 122 -6.21 22.76 5.07
CA LYS A 122 -5.74 22.24 3.77
C LYS A 122 -5.87 20.71 3.66
N VAL A 123 -6.10 20.02 4.76
CA VAL A 123 -6.29 18.57 4.75
C VAL A 123 -7.73 18.26 4.28
N PRO A 124 -7.92 17.55 3.15
CA PRO A 124 -9.24 17.19 2.67
C PRO A 124 -9.94 16.26 3.67
N ALA A 125 -11.15 16.65 4.08
CA ALA A 125 -12.01 15.81 4.91
C ALA A 125 -12.80 14.81 4.05
N VAL A 126 -13.20 13.68 4.65
CA VAL A 126 -14.03 12.64 3.99
C VAL A 126 -15.30 13.22 3.35
N ALA A 127 -15.89 14.24 3.97
CA ALA A 127 -17.09 14.92 3.46
C ALA A 127 -16.88 15.60 2.09
N SER A 128 -15.64 15.91 1.70
CA SER A 128 -15.33 16.57 0.43
C SER A 128 -15.08 15.59 -0.73
N ARG A 129 -14.92 14.30 -0.46
CA ARG A 129 -14.75 13.23 -1.48
C ARG A 129 -15.46 11.95 -1.02
N PRO A 130 -16.65 11.67 -1.52
CA PRO A 130 -17.32 10.40 -1.25
C PRO A 130 -16.42 9.22 -1.64
N ILE A 131 -16.29 8.23 -0.77
CA ILE A 131 -15.48 7.01 -1.00
C ILE A 131 -15.88 6.32 -2.32
N SER A 132 -17.16 6.38 -2.69
CA SER A 132 -17.67 5.88 -3.97
C SER A 132 -17.05 6.52 -5.22
N SER A 133 -16.41 7.68 -5.10
CA SER A 133 -15.71 8.33 -6.22
C SER A 133 -14.27 7.86 -6.40
N VAL A 134 -13.72 7.15 -5.41
CA VAL A 134 -12.29 6.75 -5.38
C VAL A 134 -12.11 5.24 -5.47
N VAL A 135 -13.12 4.47 -5.07
CA VAL A 135 -13.07 3.00 -5.08
C VAL A 135 -14.23 2.45 -5.92
N GLN A 136 -13.92 1.94 -7.11
CA GLN A 136 -14.86 1.08 -7.82
C GLN A 136 -14.83 -0.30 -7.16
N THR A 137 -15.93 -0.69 -6.55
CA THR A 137 -16.12 -2.07 -6.10
C THR A 137 -16.31 -2.94 -7.34
N VAL A 138 -15.34 -3.77 -7.64
CA VAL A 138 -15.51 -4.82 -8.67
C VAL A 138 -16.32 -5.92 -8.00
N SER A 139 -17.63 -6.00 -8.33
CA SER A 139 -18.45 -7.17 -7.99
C SER A 139 -17.89 -8.40 -8.74
N GLN A 140 -17.69 -9.48 -7.99
CA GLN A 140 -17.27 -10.79 -8.51
C GLN A 140 -18.35 -11.41 -9.37
#